data_2d1e442723fb8ca412ffb3fdcd356470
#
_entry.id   2d1e442723fb8ca412ffb3fdcd356470
#
_cell.length_a   1.000
_cell.length_b   1.000
_cell.length_c   1.000
_cell.angle_alpha   90.00
_cell.angle_beta   90.00
_cell.angle_gamma   90.00
#
_symmetry.space_group_name_H-M   'P 1'
#
loop_
_entity.id
_entity.type
_entity.pdbx_description
1 polymer ?
#
loop_
_entity_poly.entity_id
_entity_poly.type
_entity_poly.pdbx_seq_one_letter_code
_entity_poly.pdbx_strand_id
1 'polypeptide(L)'
;DYQRPQFSLPAIFGIEEAADAQSPLTVENRWWELYQDPVLNQLVDQALANNTDVKIAVARIEEADAFLREVGAALFPQVDLDAAASRSRISQLGATPLSNGINPIRENYAIRLGAAYELDFWGKLRRAKESARAQALASRYARDTVALSLSGLVASNYLQLRSLESQIDLSEDSLRTRNESLALTKKR
;
A
#
# COMPACT_ATOMS: atom_id res chain seq x y z
N ASP A 1 -2.70 16.71 19.76
CA ASP A 1 -3.95 16.32 19.12
C ASP A 1 -4.13 17.08 17.81
N TYR A 2 -4.08 16.37 16.70
CA TYR A 2 -4.33 16.95 15.38
C TYR A 2 -5.81 17.34 15.28
N GLN A 3 -6.10 18.61 15.03
CA GLN A 3 -7.43 19.08 14.68
C GLN A 3 -7.45 19.44 13.20
N ARG A 4 -8.39 18.83 12.48
CA ARG A 4 -8.58 19.14 11.07
C ARG A 4 -9.04 20.58 10.90
N PRO A 5 -8.33 21.41 10.09
CA PRO A 5 -8.78 22.77 9.81
C PRO A 5 -10.20 22.76 9.23
N GLN A 6 -11.05 23.60 9.78
CA GLN A 6 -12.39 23.82 9.22
C GLN A 6 -12.30 24.92 8.17
N PHE A 7 -12.58 24.56 6.92
CA PHE A 7 -12.71 25.51 5.83
C PHE A 7 -14.19 25.86 5.68
N SER A 8 -14.54 27.15 5.73
CA SER A 8 -15.85 27.62 5.36
C SER A 8 -15.95 27.65 3.84
N LEU A 9 -16.36 26.52 3.25
CA LEU A 9 -16.68 26.49 1.84
C LEU A 9 -18.10 27.05 1.63
N PRO A 10 -18.38 27.75 0.50
CA PRO A 10 -19.74 28.13 0.15
C PRO A 10 -20.65 26.90 0.14
N ALA A 11 -21.85 27.03 0.64
CA ALA A 11 -22.82 25.93 0.72
C ALA A 11 -23.26 25.43 -0.68
N ILE A 12 -23.08 26.24 -1.72
CA ILE A 12 -23.45 25.94 -3.10
C ILE A 12 -22.32 26.32 -4.03
N PHE A 13 -21.80 25.32 -4.77
CA PHE A 13 -20.89 25.51 -5.89
C PHE A 13 -21.67 25.32 -7.18
N GLY A 14 -21.95 26.40 -7.92
CA GLY A 14 -22.58 26.34 -9.23
C GLY A 14 -24.13 26.41 -9.21
N ILE A 15 -24.73 26.30 -10.36
CA ILE A 15 -26.12 26.59 -10.73
C ILE A 15 -27.16 26.03 -9.75
N GLU A 16 -28.16 26.79 -9.43
CA GLU A 16 -29.25 26.61 -8.43
C GLU A 16 -30.13 25.33 -8.57
N GLU A 17 -29.81 24.36 -9.39
CA GLU A 17 -30.65 23.19 -9.69
C GLU A 17 -30.34 21.90 -8.92
N ALA A 18 -29.51 21.92 -7.89
CA ALA A 18 -29.22 20.70 -7.14
C ALA A 18 -29.89 20.64 -5.76
N ALA A 19 -31.10 21.16 -5.61
CA ALA A 19 -31.86 21.11 -4.34
C ALA A 19 -32.31 19.68 -3.93
N ASP A 20 -32.08 18.66 -4.76
CA ASP A 20 -32.45 17.26 -4.49
C ASP A 20 -31.27 16.30 -4.24
N ALA A 21 -30.04 16.79 -4.20
CA ALA A 21 -28.90 15.97 -3.91
C ALA A 21 -28.65 15.79 -2.39
N GLN A 22 -29.63 15.28 -1.66
CA GLN A 22 -29.54 15.01 -0.22
C GLN A 22 -28.93 13.63 0.12
N SER A 23 -28.44 12.89 -0.84
CA SER A 23 -27.64 11.69 -0.56
C SER A 23 -26.17 11.96 -0.91
N PRO A 24 -25.23 11.83 0.03
CA PRO A 24 -23.84 11.74 -0.37
C PRO A 24 -23.74 10.61 -1.39
N LEU A 25 -23.29 10.91 -2.60
CA LEU A 25 -22.98 9.90 -3.60
C LEU A 25 -21.89 9.01 -3.01
N THR A 26 -22.32 7.97 -2.31
CA THR A 26 -21.42 6.90 -1.87
C THR A 26 -21.06 6.16 -3.15
N VAL A 27 -19.90 6.47 -3.70
CA VAL A 27 -19.35 5.68 -4.80
C VAL A 27 -19.13 4.30 -4.22
N GLU A 28 -19.91 3.33 -4.65
CA GLU A 28 -19.74 1.93 -4.25
C GLU A 28 -18.35 1.46 -4.67
N ASN A 29 -17.75 0.58 -3.87
CA ASN A 29 -16.42 0.03 -4.17
C ASN A 29 -16.35 -0.67 -5.53
N ARG A 30 -17.48 -1.04 -6.10
CA ARG A 30 -17.64 -1.69 -7.40
C ARG A 30 -18.40 -0.81 -8.40
N TRP A 31 -17.99 0.45 -8.51
CA TRP A 31 -18.65 1.47 -9.36
C TRP A 31 -18.83 1.04 -10.82
N TRP A 32 -17.98 0.14 -11.36
CA TRP A 32 -18.08 -0.36 -12.73
C TRP A 32 -19.30 -1.25 -12.96
N GLU A 33 -19.92 -1.79 -11.91
CA GLU A 33 -21.19 -2.54 -12.02
C GLU A 33 -22.36 -1.70 -12.51
N LEU A 34 -22.27 -0.38 -12.41
CA LEU A 34 -23.25 0.55 -12.97
C LEU A 34 -23.40 0.41 -14.49
N TYR A 35 -22.37 -0.09 -15.18
CA TYR A 35 -22.45 -0.38 -16.63
C TYR A 35 -23.23 -1.65 -16.96
N GLN A 36 -23.59 -2.48 -15.99
CA GLN A 36 -24.32 -3.74 -16.13
C GLN A 36 -23.71 -4.69 -17.19
N ASP A 37 -22.40 -4.61 -17.37
CA ASP A 37 -21.67 -5.44 -18.33
C ASP A 37 -20.88 -6.54 -17.59
N PRO A 38 -21.28 -7.83 -17.76
CA PRO A 38 -20.62 -8.94 -17.07
C PRO A 38 -19.18 -9.16 -17.53
N VAL A 39 -18.83 -8.79 -18.77
CA VAL A 39 -17.46 -8.92 -19.30
C VAL A 39 -16.57 -7.88 -18.61
N LEU A 40 -17.03 -6.62 -18.51
CA LEU A 40 -16.32 -5.58 -17.80
C LEU A 40 -16.08 -5.99 -16.34
N ASN A 41 -17.10 -6.51 -15.66
CA ASN A 41 -17.00 -6.95 -14.27
C ASN A 41 -15.91 -8.02 -14.11
N GLN A 42 -15.91 -9.03 -14.99
CA GLN A 42 -14.90 -10.09 -14.96
C GLN A 42 -13.47 -9.57 -15.22
N LEU A 43 -13.31 -8.65 -16.17
CA LEU A 43 -12.00 -8.07 -16.51
C LEU A 43 -11.44 -7.26 -15.33
N VAL A 44 -12.27 -6.44 -14.67
CA VAL A 44 -11.84 -5.67 -13.49
C VAL A 44 -11.49 -6.60 -12.33
N ASP A 45 -12.30 -7.62 -12.06
CA ASP A 45 -12.03 -8.58 -10.98
C ASP A 45 -10.72 -9.35 -11.23
N GLN A 46 -10.46 -9.78 -12.47
CA GLN A 46 -9.20 -10.43 -12.85
C GLN A 46 -8.00 -9.48 -12.73
N ALA A 47 -8.16 -8.22 -13.12
CA ALA A 47 -7.11 -7.22 -13.01
C ALA A 47 -6.75 -6.96 -11.54
N LEU A 48 -7.75 -6.75 -10.68
CA LEU A 48 -7.54 -6.51 -9.25
C LEU A 48 -6.88 -7.71 -8.54
N ALA A 49 -7.25 -8.93 -8.92
CA ALA A 49 -6.68 -10.15 -8.33
C ALA A 49 -5.23 -10.42 -8.75
N ASN A 50 -4.86 -10.08 -9.97
CA ASN A 50 -3.58 -10.48 -10.56
C ASN A 50 -2.54 -9.35 -10.68
N ASN A 51 -2.96 -8.09 -10.61
CA ASN A 51 -2.08 -6.95 -10.81
C ASN A 51 -0.97 -6.90 -9.75
N THR A 52 0.25 -6.67 -10.19
CA THR A 52 1.44 -6.62 -9.33
C THR A 52 1.45 -5.38 -8.44
N ASP A 53 0.95 -4.24 -8.90
CA ASP A 53 0.93 -3.00 -8.11
C ASP A 53 -0.02 -3.12 -6.92
N VAL A 54 -1.15 -3.82 -7.08
CA VAL A 54 -2.06 -4.16 -5.98
C VAL A 54 -1.36 -5.05 -4.95
N LYS A 55 -0.62 -6.07 -5.41
CA LYS A 55 0.17 -6.96 -4.53
C LYS A 55 1.26 -6.20 -3.77
N ILE A 56 1.97 -5.28 -4.45
CA ILE A 56 2.95 -4.40 -3.81
C ILE A 56 2.27 -3.51 -2.75
N ALA A 57 1.11 -2.94 -3.04
CA ALA A 57 0.38 -2.11 -2.09
C ALA A 57 -0.05 -2.91 -0.85
N VAL A 58 -0.46 -4.17 -1.01
CA VAL A 58 -0.77 -5.08 0.12
C VAL A 58 0.49 -5.36 0.96
N ALA A 59 1.63 -5.68 0.33
CA ALA A 59 2.89 -5.90 1.05
C ALA A 59 3.33 -4.65 1.84
N ARG A 60 3.10 -3.44 1.31
CA ARG A 60 3.37 -2.17 2.03
C ARG A 60 2.47 -1.97 3.25
N ILE A 61 1.24 -2.50 3.24
CA ILE A 61 0.38 -2.48 4.43
C ILE A 61 1.00 -3.39 5.51
N GLU A 62 1.45 -4.58 5.14
CA GLU A 62 2.10 -5.52 6.08
C GLU A 62 3.38 -4.93 6.69
N GLU A 63 4.20 -4.25 5.87
CA GLU A 63 5.39 -3.52 6.30
C GLU A 63 5.02 -2.41 7.31
N ALA A 64 4.03 -1.58 6.99
CA ALA A 64 3.59 -0.49 7.87
C ALA A 64 2.98 -1.01 9.19
N ASP A 65 2.23 -2.11 9.15
CA ASP A 65 1.69 -2.76 10.35
C ASP A 65 2.81 -3.40 11.20
N ALA A 66 3.88 -3.93 10.58
CA ALA A 66 5.06 -4.43 11.29
C ALA A 66 5.84 -3.27 11.96
N PHE A 67 6.03 -2.17 11.26
CA PHE A 67 6.64 -0.96 11.81
C PHE A 67 5.84 -0.37 12.97
N LEU A 68 4.52 -0.36 12.88
CA LEU A 68 3.65 0.07 13.99
C LEU A 68 3.86 -0.81 15.24
N ARG A 69 4.02 -2.13 15.07
CA ARG A 69 4.33 -3.05 16.19
C ARG A 69 5.70 -2.78 16.79
N GLU A 70 6.71 -2.55 15.93
CA GLU A 70 8.07 -2.20 16.35
C GLU A 70 8.09 -0.93 17.19
N VAL A 71 7.52 0.17 16.68
CA VAL A 71 7.42 1.45 17.42
C VAL A 71 6.60 1.29 18.70
N GLY A 72 5.54 0.45 18.65
CA GLY A 72 4.72 0.15 19.82
C GLY A 72 5.46 -0.62 20.91
N ALA A 73 6.45 -1.43 20.56
CA ALA A 73 7.25 -2.22 21.49
C ALA A 73 8.09 -1.33 22.43
N ALA A 74 8.51 -0.15 21.97
CA ALA A 74 9.25 0.82 22.81
C ALA A 74 8.46 1.33 24.04
N LEU A 75 7.13 1.13 24.07
CA LEU A 75 6.30 1.44 25.24
C LEU A 75 6.39 0.39 26.36
N PHE A 76 7.08 -0.72 26.13
CA PHE A 76 7.26 -1.80 27.09
C PHE A 76 8.74 -1.93 27.48
N PRO A 77 9.05 -2.46 28.68
CA PRO A 77 10.41 -2.76 29.05
C PRO A 77 11.07 -3.70 28.05
N GLN A 78 12.28 -3.37 27.64
CA GLN A 78 13.14 -4.27 26.86
C GLN A 78 13.95 -5.15 27.82
N VAL A 79 13.97 -6.43 27.55
CA VAL A 79 14.73 -7.41 28.32
C VAL A 79 15.69 -8.12 27.40
N ASP A 80 16.99 -7.99 27.69
CA ASP A 80 18.08 -8.55 26.91
C ASP A 80 18.81 -9.64 27.71
N LEU A 81 19.10 -10.74 27.05
CA LEU A 81 19.92 -11.81 27.57
C LEU A 81 21.18 -11.95 26.72
N ASP A 82 22.32 -11.58 27.31
CA ASP A 82 23.62 -11.70 26.68
C ASP A 82 24.38 -12.92 27.23
N ALA A 83 24.87 -13.78 26.36
CA ALA A 83 25.75 -14.88 26.70
C ALA A 83 27.05 -14.77 25.91
N ALA A 84 28.17 -14.74 26.62
CA ALA A 84 29.49 -14.65 26.03
C ALA A 84 30.41 -15.73 26.56
N ALA A 85 31.15 -16.36 25.67
CA ALA A 85 32.22 -17.26 26.00
C ALA A 85 33.51 -16.80 25.29
N SER A 86 34.60 -16.65 26.02
CA SER A 86 35.87 -16.27 25.44
C SER A 86 37.01 -17.15 25.98
N ARG A 87 37.90 -17.52 25.09
CA ARG A 87 39.16 -18.21 25.43
C ARG A 87 40.30 -17.39 24.86
N SER A 88 41.17 -16.95 25.74
CA SER A 88 42.34 -16.15 25.37
C SER A 88 43.62 -16.76 25.91
N ARG A 89 44.73 -16.53 25.21
CA ARG A 89 46.08 -16.89 25.67
C ARG A 89 46.86 -15.62 25.93
N ILE A 90 47.32 -15.44 27.17
CA ILE A 90 48.14 -14.30 27.54
C ILE A 90 49.60 -14.60 27.09
N SER A 91 50.23 -13.59 26.47
CA SER A 91 51.62 -13.69 26.07
C SER A 91 52.55 -13.79 27.29
N GLN A 92 53.46 -14.78 27.29
CA GLN A 92 54.47 -14.91 28.34
C GLN A 92 55.63 -13.90 28.16
N LEU A 93 55.72 -13.27 26.98
CA LEU A 93 56.79 -12.33 26.63
C LEU A 93 56.24 -10.87 26.57
N GLY A 94 55.05 -10.59 27.14
CA GLY A 94 54.43 -9.26 27.19
C GLY A 94 55.07 -8.36 28.25
N ALA A 95 54.60 -7.10 28.29
CA ALA A 95 55.10 -6.08 29.25
C ALA A 95 54.91 -6.48 30.73
N THR A 96 53.93 -7.36 31.01
CA THR A 96 53.73 -7.99 32.33
C THR A 96 53.80 -9.52 32.15
N PRO A 97 55.00 -10.13 32.25
CA PRO A 97 55.15 -11.57 32.12
C PRO A 97 54.39 -12.33 33.20
N LEU A 98 53.75 -13.44 32.80
CA LEU A 98 53.13 -14.35 33.77
C LEU A 98 54.22 -15.03 34.63
N SER A 99 53.97 -15.10 35.94
CA SER A 99 54.83 -15.87 36.84
C SER A 99 54.88 -17.36 36.45
N ASN A 100 56.05 -18.00 36.69
CA ASN A 100 56.22 -19.41 36.37
C ASN A 100 55.16 -20.27 37.06
N GLY A 101 54.53 -21.18 36.32
CA GLY A 101 53.49 -22.08 36.84
C GLY A 101 52.05 -21.63 36.63
N ILE A 102 51.82 -20.42 36.12
CA ILE A 102 50.44 -19.95 35.83
C ILE A 102 50.08 -20.37 34.41
N ASN A 103 48.87 -20.99 34.24
CA ASN A 103 48.35 -21.34 32.92
C ASN A 103 48.11 -20.07 32.09
N PRO A 104 48.71 -19.94 30.90
CA PRO A 104 48.51 -18.78 30.05
C PRO A 104 47.16 -18.74 29.39
N ILE A 105 46.39 -19.81 29.39
CA ILE A 105 45.04 -19.89 28.83
C ILE A 105 44.05 -19.45 29.88
N ARG A 106 43.25 -18.48 29.49
CA ARG A 106 42.09 -18.01 30.30
C ARG A 106 40.79 -18.27 29.55
N GLU A 107 39.85 -18.86 30.24
CA GLU A 107 38.47 -19.02 29.78
C GLU A 107 37.57 -18.16 30.62
N ASN A 108 36.67 -17.42 29.96
CA ASN A 108 35.69 -16.57 30.61
C ASN A 108 34.33 -16.86 30.04
N TYR A 109 33.37 -17.13 30.90
CA TYR A 109 31.98 -17.34 30.57
C TYR A 109 31.17 -16.29 31.31
N ALA A 110 30.31 -15.58 30.59
CA ALA A 110 29.47 -14.55 31.17
C ALA A 110 28.04 -14.69 30.64
N ILE A 111 27.08 -14.65 31.54
CA ILE A 111 25.65 -14.56 31.23
C ILE A 111 25.15 -13.31 31.93
N ARG A 112 24.48 -12.43 31.18
CA ARG A 112 23.93 -11.17 31.69
C ARG A 112 22.47 -11.05 31.27
N LEU A 113 21.62 -10.72 32.22
CA LEU A 113 20.24 -10.30 31.98
C LEU A 113 20.15 -8.81 32.25
N GLY A 114 19.76 -8.05 31.23
CA GLY A 114 19.53 -6.61 31.30
C GLY A 114 18.06 -6.29 31.13
N ALA A 115 17.59 -5.24 31.80
CA ALA A 115 16.24 -4.67 31.56
C ALA A 115 16.37 -3.16 31.44
N ALA A 116 15.79 -2.58 30.40
CA ALA A 116 15.76 -1.15 30.15
C ALA A 116 14.33 -0.70 29.88
N TYR A 117 13.95 0.44 30.46
CA TYR A 117 12.62 1.03 30.25
C TYR A 117 12.72 2.57 30.20
N GLU A 118 12.18 3.18 29.12
CA GLU A 118 12.08 4.64 28.98
C GLU A 118 10.68 5.09 29.46
N LEU A 119 10.67 5.90 30.52
CA LEU A 119 9.43 6.50 31.03
C LEU A 119 9.03 7.68 30.14
N ASP A 120 7.88 7.58 29.50
CA ASP A 120 7.39 8.56 28.52
C ASP A 120 6.59 9.70 29.19
N PHE A 121 7.28 10.56 29.96
CA PHE A 121 6.64 11.70 30.65
C PHE A 121 6.09 12.74 29.66
N TRP A 122 6.82 13.04 28.59
CA TRP A 122 6.48 14.07 27.60
C TRP A 122 5.74 13.54 26.38
N GLY A 123 5.46 12.24 26.30
CA GLY A 123 4.68 11.65 25.22
C GLY A 123 5.45 11.36 23.94
N LYS A 124 6.79 11.35 23.95
CA LYS A 124 7.64 11.04 22.79
C LYS A 124 7.25 9.69 22.16
N LEU A 125 7.21 8.62 22.97
CA LEU A 125 6.91 7.27 22.49
C LEU A 125 5.43 7.12 22.07
N ARG A 126 4.52 7.75 22.83
CA ARG A 126 3.10 7.78 22.46
C ARG A 126 2.84 8.48 21.14
N ARG A 127 3.50 9.63 20.89
CA ARG A 127 3.39 10.36 19.62
C ARG A 127 4.04 9.61 18.46
N ALA A 128 5.17 8.93 18.70
CA ALA A 128 5.79 8.07 17.70
C ALA A 128 4.83 6.93 17.28
N LYS A 129 4.17 6.27 18.23
CA LYS A 129 3.18 5.23 17.95
C LYS A 129 1.96 5.78 17.21
N GLU A 130 1.47 6.97 17.58
CA GLU A 130 0.37 7.64 16.88
C GLU A 130 0.74 7.94 15.43
N SER A 131 1.95 8.44 15.18
CA SER A 131 2.48 8.67 13.83
C SER A 131 2.57 7.37 13.02
N ALA A 132 3.14 6.31 13.58
CA ALA A 132 3.21 5.00 12.91
C ALA A 132 1.83 4.42 12.61
N ARG A 133 0.84 4.63 13.50
CA ARG A 133 -0.56 4.22 13.26
C ARG A 133 -1.19 4.99 12.10
N ALA A 134 -0.94 6.30 12.03
CA ALA A 134 -1.42 7.13 10.91
C ALA A 134 -0.79 6.68 9.59
N GLN A 135 0.50 6.30 9.60
CA GLN A 135 1.20 5.75 8.44
C GLN A 135 0.61 4.41 7.97
N ALA A 136 0.31 3.49 8.90
CA ALA A 136 -0.35 2.23 8.56
C ALA A 136 -1.74 2.46 7.94
N LEU A 137 -2.50 3.43 8.45
CA LEU A 137 -3.78 3.83 7.87
C LEU A 137 -3.61 4.43 6.46
N ALA A 138 -2.61 5.30 6.27
CA ALA A 138 -2.29 5.89 4.96
C ALA A 138 -1.95 4.82 3.92
N SER A 139 -1.20 3.76 4.29
CA SER A 139 -0.88 2.65 3.39
C SER A 139 -2.14 1.88 2.94
N ARG A 140 -3.16 1.77 3.79
CA ARG A 140 -4.44 1.15 3.42
C ARG A 140 -5.18 1.99 2.39
N TYR A 141 -5.29 3.30 2.59
CA TYR A 141 -5.89 4.19 1.60
C TYR A 141 -5.08 4.28 0.29
N ALA A 142 -3.75 4.17 0.37
CA ALA A 142 -2.92 4.10 -0.83
C ALA A 142 -3.25 2.86 -1.67
N ARG A 143 -3.47 1.70 -1.04
CA ARG A 143 -3.92 0.48 -1.74
C ARG A 143 -5.28 0.69 -2.41
N ASP A 144 -6.23 1.34 -1.72
CA ASP A 144 -7.55 1.62 -2.28
C ASP A 144 -7.46 2.56 -3.48
N THR A 145 -6.54 3.53 -3.44
CA THR A 145 -6.25 4.42 -4.57
C THR A 145 -5.68 3.66 -5.77
N VAL A 146 -4.76 2.71 -5.55
CA VAL A 146 -4.23 1.85 -6.61
C VAL A 146 -5.34 1.01 -7.24
N ALA A 147 -6.21 0.40 -6.42
CA ALA A 147 -7.33 -0.40 -6.89
C ALA A 147 -8.34 0.44 -7.71
N LEU A 148 -8.66 1.65 -7.25
CA LEU A 148 -9.53 2.58 -7.96
C LEU A 148 -8.95 3.00 -9.31
N SER A 149 -7.66 3.37 -9.34
CA SER A 149 -6.97 3.77 -10.58
C SER A 149 -6.90 2.63 -11.58
N LEU A 150 -6.62 1.40 -11.12
CA LEU A 150 -6.59 0.22 -11.97
C LEU A 150 -7.96 -0.10 -12.56
N SER A 151 -9.02 -0.08 -11.74
CA SER A 151 -10.39 -0.32 -12.21
C SER A 151 -10.82 0.73 -13.24
N GLY A 152 -10.46 2.00 -13.02
CA GLY A 152 -10.70 3.08 -13.99
C GLY A 152 -9.97 2.88 -15.31
N LEU A 153 -8.71 2.45 -15.26
CA LEU A 153 -7.92 2.16 -16.47
C LEU A 153 -8.51 1.00 -17.27
N VAL A 154 -8.88 -0.09 -16.61
CA VAL A 154 -9.49 -1.26 -17.27
C VAL A 154 -10.82 -0.87 -17.91
N ALA A 155 -11.68 -0.18 -17.18
CA ALA A 155 -12.99 0.26 -17.69
C ALA A 155 -12.84 1.19 -18.90
N SER A 156 -11.94 2.17 -18.82
CA SER A 156 -11.68 3.10 -19.93
C SER A 156 -11.21 2.39 -21.19
N ASN A 157 -10.24 1.48 -21.06
CA ASN A 157 -9.71 0.73 -22.20
C ASN A 157 -10.77 -0.22 -22.78
N TYR A 158 -11.57 -0.86 -21.95
CA TYR A 158 -12.65 -1.73 -22.41
C TYR A 158 -13.71 -0.94 -23.19
N LEU A 159 -14.18 0.20 -22.67
CA LEU A 159 -15.16 1.04 -23.35
C LEU A 159 -14.61 1.61 -24.65
N GLN A 160 -13.31 1.95 -24.70
CA GLN A 160 -12.65 2.36 -25.92
C GLN A 160 -12.61 1.23 -26.95
N LEU A 161 -12.30 0.00 -26.54
CA LEU A 161 -12.35 -1.17 -27.41
C LEU A 161 -13.76 -1.37 -27.99
N ARG A 162 -14.80 -1.32 -27.16
CA ARG A 162 -16.19 -1.44 -27.61
C ARG A 162 -16.59 -0.35 -28.59
N SER A 163 -16.12 0.89 -28.37
CA SER A 163 -16.32 1.99 -29.33
C SER A 163 -15.67 1.72 -30.68
N LEU A 164 -14.44 1.20 -30.70
CA LEU A 164 -13.72 0.86 -31.93
C LEU A 164 -14.40 -0.29 -32.69
N GLU A 165 -14.86 -1.33 -31.99
CA GLU A 165 -15.64 -2.41 -32.58
C GLU A 165 -16.89 -1.86 -33.28
N SER A 166 -17.66 -1.01 -32.59
CA SER A 166 -18.84 -0.37 -33.17
C SER A 166 -18.55 0.49 -34.40
N GLN A 167 -17.38 1.16 -34.42
CA GLN A 167 -16.93 1.93 -35.60
C GLN A 167 -16.56 1.03 -36.77
N ILE A 168 -15.97 -0.14 -36.51
CA ILE A 168 -15.66 -1.13 -37.54
C ILE A 168 -16.97 -1.64 -38.17
N ASP A 169 -17.93 -2.06 -37.35
CA ASP A 169 -19.23 -2.55 -37.82
C ASP A 169 -19.94 -1.51 -38.71
N LEU A 170 -19.95 -0.24 -38.28
CA LEU A 170 -20.54 0.85 -39.04
C LEU A 170 -19.81 1.08 -40.40
N SER A 171 -18.48 0.95 -40.39
CA SER A 171 -17.65 1.11 -41.58
C SER A 171 -17.90 -0.02 -42.60
N GLU A 172 -18.05 -1.26 -42.12
CA GLU A 172 -18.36 -2.42 -42.95
C GLU A 172 -19.75 -2.30 -43.56
N ASP A 173 -20.76 -1.86 -42.82
CA ASP A 173 -22.09 -1.59 -43.32
C ASP A 173 -22.11 -0.47 -44.38
N SER A 174 -21.34 0.58 -44.12
CA SER A 174 -21.17 1.67 -45.12
C SER A 174 -20.51 1.19 -46.40
N LEU A 175 -19.48 0.36 -46.30
CA LEU A 175 -18.82 -0.24 -47.44
C LEU A 175 -19.78 -1.14 -48.24
N ARG A 176 -20.57 -1.98 -47.56
CA ARG A 176 -21.57 -2.82 -48.19
C ARG A 176 -22.57 -1.99 -49.00
N THR A 177 -23.16 -0.96 -48.38
CA THR A 177 -24.14 -0.09 -49.04
C THR A 177 -23.54 0.63 -50.25
N ARG A 178 -22.30 1.10 -50.17
CA ARG A 178 -21.61 1.74 -51.29
C ARG A 178 -21.34 0.76 -52.44
N ASN A 179 -20.96 -0.47 -52.16
CA ASN A 179 -20.75 -1.51 -53.17
C ASN A 179 -22.07 -1.89 -53.88
N GLU A 180 -23.18 -2.00 -53.15
CA GLU A 180 -24.51 -2.23 -53.72
C GLU A 180 -24.92 -1.09 -54.64
N SER A 181 -24.74 0.18 -54.21
CA SER A 181 -25.02 1.37 -55.02
C SER A 181 -24.16 1.40 -56.30
N LEU A 182 -22.88 1.06 -56.17
CA LEU A 182 -21.99 0.98 -57.33
C LEU A 182 -22.43 -0.12 -58.34
N ALA A 183 -22.86 -1.28 -57.79
CA ALA A 183 -23.36 -2.38 -58.65
C ALA A 183 -24.65 -1.99 -59.42
N LEU A 184 -25.53 -1.23 -58.76
CA LEU A 184 -26.72 -0.69 -59.43
C LEU A 184 -26.39 0.34 -60.51
N THR A 185 -25.43 1.23 -60.22
CA THR A 185 -25.00 2.25 -61.17
C THR A 185 -24.32 1.66 -62.41
N LYS A 186 -23.56 0.57 -62.22
CA LYS A 186 -22.92 -0.15 -63.35
C LYS A 186 -23.88 -0.93 -64.25
N LYS A 187 -25.09 -1.22 -63.75
CA LYS A 187 -26.16 -1.94 -64.52
C LYS A 187 -27.03 -0.99 -65.32
N ARG A 188 -26.94 0.33 -65.12
CA ARG A 188 -27.59 1.34 -65.93
C ARG A 188 -26.66 1.79 -67.08
#